data_ee1126837724b7415830a9c4a89b4edf
#
_entry.id   ee1126837724b7415830a9c4a89b4edf
#
_cell.length_a   1.000
_cell.length_b   1.000
_cell.length_c   1.000
_cell.angle_alpha   90.00
_cell.angle_beta   90.00
_cell.angle_gamma   90.00
#
_symmetry.space_group_name_H-M   'P 1'
#
loop_
_entity.id
_entity.type
_entity.pdbx_description
1 polymer ?
#
loop_
_entity_poly.entity_id
_entity_poly.type
_entity_poly.pdbx_seq_one_letter_code
_entity_poly.pdbx_strand_id
1 'polypeptide(L)'
;MTKVKTQFNRRSFIKISAAAGGGMLIGFSWLTGCISDSKTETVEVPNEWFEINGYIKIGDTGMITIYSPNPEIGQNVKTSMPMIVAEELDVNWEHVVVEQAPLNTGFYQNQFAGGSLSIRLSWDALRMAGATGRRMLLEATAKEWNVPVSDLTAAQGVIKEKNGKRTITYGEIASKAVGIEIPEEVELKDLKDFKLIGTSKKNVDGKKIITGKPLFGLDFNREGMQLAMIQHPPAFGMKLKDFNEAEIKSMSGVTDAFIIDTSIESPDWSDEKGFLQLIAIVGDSTWQLMKAKKAIKANWEMVSELENSRMHVQKLEEAMETGEVQEKRVDGNPEDAFNKAAKVIERTYTSPFLPHNTMEPMNFFAHVTENSAELIGPTQTPEALEKSVSKLLNMPIENITVNMTRMGGGFGRKSQPDFIIEAVLLAKKIGGAHHYIVEQESYQDKTPLEAAKIDLARIKSWGI
;
A
#
# COMPACT_ATOMS: atom_id res chain seq x y z
N MET A 1 27.21 -19.68 4.48
CA MET A 1 25.75 -19.59 4.73
C MET A 1 25.52 -19.33 6.22
N THR A 2 24.77 -18.31 6.55
CA THR A 2 24.48 -17.91 7.93
C THR A 2 23.22 -18.62 8.42
N LYS A 3 23.28 -19.33 9.54
CA LYS A 3 22.10 -19.94 10.17
C LYS A 3 21.35 -18.90 10.98
N VAL A 4 20.05 -18.78 10.74
CA VAL A 4 19.17 -17.82 11.41
C VAL A 4 17.95 -18.55 11.98
N LYS A 5 17.54 -18.19 13.21
CA LYS A 5 16.32 -18.72 13.82
C LYS A 5 15.09 -18.10 13.13
N THR A 6 14.13 -18.93 12.78
CA THR A 6 12.87 -18.48 12.19
C THR A 6 12.05 -17.73 13.24
N GLN A 7 11.61 -16.52 12.91
CA GLN A 7 10.80 -15.67 13.80
C GLN A 7 9.29 -15.90 13.65
N PHE A 8 8.87 -16.90 12.86
CA PHE A 8 7.46 -17.17 12.62
C PHE A 8 6.82 -17.86 13.83
N ASN A 9 5.74 -17.27 14.35
CA ASN A 9 4.95 -17.88 15.41
C ASN A 9 4.12 -19.04 14.81
N ARG A 10 4.36 -20.28 15.29
CA ARG A 10 3.62 -21.49 14.83
C ARG A 10 2.10 -21.34 14.86
N ARG A 11 1.54 -20.60 15.82
CA ARG A 11 0.10 -20.35 15.92
C ARG A 11 -0.46 -19.43 14.84
N SER A 12 0.31 -18.43 14.42
CA SER A 12 -0.08 -17.50 13.33
C SER A 12 -0.07 -18.22 11.99
N PHE A 13 0.90 -19.09 11.76
CA PHE A 13 1.02 -19.88 10.55
C PHE A 13 -0.17 -20.85 10.35
N ILE A 14 -0.54 -21.58 11.39
CA ILE A 14 -1.65 -22.56 11.33
C ILE A 14 -3.02 -21.87 11.20
N LYS A 15 -3.22 -20.69 11.82
CA LYS A 15 -4.48 -19.94 11.71
C LYS A 15 -4.75 -19.42 10.30
N ILE A 16 -3.71 -19.05 9.56
CA ILE A 16 -3.85 -18.55 8.18
C ILE A 16 -4.24 -19.69 7.23
N SER A 17 -3.65 -20.86 7.39
CA SER A 17 -4.03 -22.06 6.60
C SER A 17 -5.47 -22.49 6.84
N ALA A 18 -6.04 -22.22 8.01
CA ALA A 18 -7.45 -22.53 8.33
C ALA A 18 -8.42 -21.40 7.91
N ALA A 19 -7.99 -20.14 7.90
CA ALA A 19 -8.81 -19.00 7.48
C ALA A 19 -8.90 -18.86 5.94
N ALA A 20 -7.91 -19.34 5.21
CA ALA A 20 -7.92 -19.34 3.74
C ALA A 20 -8.98 -20.27 3.13
N GLY A 21 -9.59 -21.16 3.93
CA GLY A 21 -10.67 -22.06 3.50
C GLY A 21 -12.07 -21.44 3.44
N GLY A 22 -12.28 -20.20 3.86
CA GLY A 22 -13.62 -19.58 3.98
C GLY A 22 -13.76 -18.16 3.39
N GLY A 23 -12.70 -17.54 2.96
CA GLY A 23 -12.75 -16.22 2.32
C GLY A 23 -12.99 -16.36 0.82
N MET A 24 -14.05 -15.75 0.33
CA MET A 24 -14.36 -15.65 -1.09
C MET A 24 -13.17 -14.92 -1.78
N LEU A 25 -12.26 -15.71 -2.35
CA LEU A 25 -11.29 -15.22 -3.31
C LEU A 25 -12.11 -14.59 -4.45
N ILE A 26 -12.22 -13.26 -4.47
CA ILE A 26 -12.57 -12.56 -5.70
C ILE A 26 -11.39 -12.81 -6.62
N GLY A 27 -11.42 -13.98 -7.27
CA GLY A 27 -10.51 -14.32 -8.32
C GLY A 27 -10.77 -13.39 -9.49
N PHE A 28 -10.10 -12.25 -9.52
CA PHE A 28 -9.90 -11.56 -10.77
C PHE A 28 -9.12 -12.52 -11.66
N SER A 29 -9.77 -13.07 -12.67
CA SER A 29 -9.13 -13.90 -13.69
C SER A 29 -8.20 -13.03 -14.54
N TRP A 30 -7.05 -12.67 -13.97
CA TRP A 30 -6.02 -11.84 -14.62
C TRP A 30 -5.02 -12.66 -15.44
N LEU A 31 -5.13 -13.98 -15.42
CA LEU A 31 -4.16 -14.89 -16.02
C LEU A 31 -4.18 -14.92 -17.57
N THR A 32 -5.21 -14.40 -18.20
CA THR A 32 -5.30 -14.44 -19.67
C THR A 32 -4.55 -13.34 -20.43
N GLY A 33 -3.78 -12.49 -19.74
CA GLY A 33 -3.12 -11.33 -20.37
C GLY A 33 -1.59 -11.31 -20.39
N CYS A 34 -0.89 -12.34 -19.93
CA CYS A 34 0.57 -12.32 -19.76
C CYS A 34 1.36 -13.20 -20.74
N ILE A 35 0.83 -13.53 -21.90
CA ILE A 35 1.62 -14.18 -22.93
C ILE A 35 2.20 -13.09 -23.83
N SER A 36 3.48 -12.77 -23.64
CA SER A 36 4.22 -11.92 -24.57
C SER A 36 4.87 -12.81 -25.66
N ASP A 37 4.78 -12.35 -26.91
CA ASP A 37 5.49 -12.93 -28.06
C ASP A 37 7.00 -12.84 -27.89
N SER A 38 7.59 -13.74 -27.17
CA SER A 38 8.98 -14.15 -27.27
C SER A 38 9.01 -15.64 -26.96
N LYS A 39 9.79 -16.40 -27.69
CA LYS A 39 9.97 -17.86 -27.52
C LYS A 39 10.48 -18.21 -26.13
N THR A 40 9.61 -18.10 -25.14
CA THR A 40 9.78 -18.57 -23.77
C THR A 40 8.82 -19.74 -23.60
N GLU A 41 9.30 -20.80 -22.99
CA GLU A 41 8.47 -21.92 -22.56
C GLU A 41 7.24 -21.34 -21.84
N THR A 42 6.06 -21.57 -22.42
CA THR A 42 4.80 -21.12 -21.81
C THR A 42 4.59 -21.94 -20.56
N VAL A 43 4.81 -21.31 -19.39
CA VAL A 43 4.47 -21.95 -18.12
C VAL A 43 2.95 -22.09 -18.10
N GLU A 44 2.47 -23.33 -18.03
CA GLU A 44 1.04 -23.63 -17.97
C GLU A 44 0.43 -23.05 -16.69
N VAL A 45 -0.81 -22.57 -16.80
CA VAL A 45 -1.56 -22.09 -15.64
C VAL A 45 -1.81 -23.24 -14.68
N PRO A 46 -1.44 -23.14 -13.39
CA PRO A 46 -1.66 -24.20 -12.43
C PRO A 46 -3.14 -24.56 -12.24
N ASN A 47 -3.42 -25.84 -12.12
CA ASN A 47 -4.73 -26.33 -11.71
C ASN A 47 -4.89 -26.25 -10.18
N GLU A 48 -3.80 -26.46 -9.45
CA GLU A 48 -3.76 -26.45 -7.99
C GLU A 48 -2.63 -25.53 -7.49
N TRP A 49 -2.89 -24.86 -6.37
CA TRP A 49 -1.94 -24.00 -5.69
C TRP A 49 -1.72 -24.44 -4.25
N PHE A 50 -0.46 -24.52 -3.86
CA PHE A 50 -0.03 -24.96 -2.53
C PHE A 50 0.60 -23.78 -1.78
N GLU A 51 0.02 -23.40 -0.65
CA GLU A 51 0.55 -22.35 0.21
C GLU A 51 1.68 -22.90 1.07
N ILE A 52 2.90 -22.47 0.77
CA ILE A 52 4.11 -22.91 1.49
C ILE A 52 4.30 -22.10 2.77
N ASN A 53 4.07 -20.79 2.66
CA ASN A 53 3.98 -19.85 3.79
C ASN A 53 3.22 -18.61 3.33
N GLY A 54 2.93 -17.66 4.24
CA GLY A 54 2.16 -16.46 3.89
C GLY A 54 2.78 -15.53 2.84
N TYR A 55 4.02 -15.78 2.40
CA TYR A 55 4.64 -15.05 1.29
C TYR A 55 4.65 -15.81 -0.02
N ILE A 56 4.48 -17.14 0.00
CA ILE A 56 4.79 -18.00 -1.15
C ILE A 56 3.68 -19.01 -1.38
N LYS A 57 3.14 -19.02 -2.60
CA LYS A 57 2.34 -20.12 -3.15
C LYS A 57 3.05 -20.73 -4.34
N ILE A 58 2.99 -22.03 -4.49
CA ILE A 58 3.58 -22.77 -5.60
C ILE A 58 2.48 -23.56 -6.29
N GLY A 59 2.34 -23.36 -7.60
CA GLY A 59 1.41 -24.13 -8.43
C GLY A 59 2.01 -25.48 -8.86
N ASP A 60 1.15 -26.43 -9.15
CA ASP A 60 1.52 -27.77 -9.66
C ASP A 60 2.37 -27.73 -10.94
N THR A 61 2.25 -26.67 -11.74
CA THR A 61 3.04 -26.42 -12.95
C THR A 61 4.43 -25.79 -12.70
N GLY A 62 4.75 -25.43 -11.45
CA GLY A 62 5.98 -24.74 -11.08
C GLY A 62 5.91 -23.21 -11.15
N MET A 63 4.75 -22.62 -11.45
CA MET A 63 4.52 -21.18 -11.23
C MET A 63 4.56 -20.86 -9.75
N ILE A 64 5.10 -19.71 -9.40
CA ILE A 64 5.27 -19.28 -8.00
C ILE A 64 4.64 -17.92 -7.83
N THR A 65 3.67 -17.81 -6.93
CA THR A 65 3.18 -16.51 -6.48
C THR A 65 3.95 -16.07 -5.26
N ILE A 66 4.49 -14.85 -5.30
CA ILE A 66 5.12 -14.19 -4.15
C ILE A 66 4.32 -12.94 -3.81
N TYR A 67 3.90 -12.86 -2.55
CA TYR A 67 3.19 -11.70 -2.03
C TYR A 67 4.15 -10.59 -1.64
N SER A 68 3.91 -9.38 -2.17
CA SER A 68 4.58 -8.16 -1.74
C SER A 68 3.79 -7.54 -0.58
N PRO A 69 4.36 -7.45 0.63
CA PRO A 69 3.58 -7.02 1.79
C PRO A 69 3.30 -5.53 1.85
N ASN A 70 4.24 -4.68 1.38
CA ASN A 70 4.16 -3.24 1.59
C ASN A 70 3.43 -2.52 0.45
N PRO A 71 2.80 -1.36 0.75
CA PRO A 71 2.12 -0.54 -0.26
C PRO A 71 3.04 -0.08 -1.40
N GLU A 72 2.57 -0.15 -2.64
CA GLU A 72 3.27 0.30 -3.84
C GLU A 72 2.80 1.71 -4.22
N ILE A 73 3.65 2.72 -4.03
CA ILE A 73 3.37 4.14 -4.30
C ILE A 73 4.05 4.67 -5.57
N GLY A 74 4.62 3.77 -6.39
CA GLY A 74 5.44 4.10 -7.56
C GLY A 74 6.94 3.92 -7.34
N GLN A 75 7.39 3.56 -6.12
CA GLN A 75 8.79 3.32 -5.77
C GLN A 75 9.30 1.92 -6.14
N ASN A 76 8.44 1.07 -6.70
CA ASN A 76 8.78 -0.26 -7.22
C ASN A 76 9.09 -1.33 -6.16
N VAL A 77 8.61 -1.17 -4.92
CA VAL A 77 8.78 -2.20 -3.86
C VAL A 77 8.05 -3.48 -4.20
N LYS A 78 6.92 -3.40 -4.92
CA LYS A 78 6.19 -4.58 -5.40
C LYS A 78 7.02 -5.48 -6.34
N THR A 79 8.10 -4.96 -6.92
CA THR A 79 9.09 -5.75 -7.65
C THR A 79 10.25 -6.17 -6.75
N SER A 80 10.84 -5.23 -6.01
CA SER A 80 12.09 -5.47 -5.28
C SER A 80 11.93 -6.34 -4.03
N MET A 81 10.82 -6.27 -3.32
CA MET A 81 10.61 -7.13 -2.13
C MET A 81 10.45 -8.60 -2.53
N PRO A 82 9.61 -8.97 -3.52
CA PRO A 82 9.55 -10.34 -4.01
C PRO A 82 10.87 -10.87 -4.58
N MET A 83 11.74 -10.01 -5.13
CA MET A 83 13.08 -10.44 -5.57
C MET A 83 13.91 -10.99 -4.41
N ILE A 84 13.76 -10.44 -3.19
CA ILE A 84 14.49 -10.91 -2.01
C ILE A 84 14.01 -12.31 -1.61
N VAL A 85 12.70 -12.54 -1.64
CA VAL A 85 12.10 -13.86 -1.38
C VAL A 85 12.53 -14.87 -2.46
N ALA A 86 12.44 -14.48 -3.73
CA ALA A 86 12.80 -15.32 -4.88
C ALA A 86 14.29 -15.70 -4.89
N GLU A 87 15.17 -14.78 -4.46
CA GLU A 87 16.60 -15.05 -4.30
C GLU A 87 16.85 -16.20 -3.32
N GLU A 88 16.29 -16.10 -2.13
CA GLU A 88 16.47 -17.12 -1.09
C GLU A 88 15.73 -18.43 -1.40
N LEU A 89 14.58 -18.35 -2.08
CA LEU A 89 13.83 -19.52 -2.54
C LEU A 89 14.57 -20.25 -3.68
N ASP A 90 15.49 -19.57 -4.37
CA ASP A 90 16.27 -20.03 -5.51
C ASP A 90 15.39 -20.45 -6.70
N VAL A 91 14.61 -19.50 -7.18
CA VAL A 91 13.68 -19.71 -8.32
C VAL A 91 14.02 -18.80 -9.49
N ASN A 92 13.63 -19.23 -10.69
CA ASN A 92 13.72 -18.37 -11.86
C ASN A 92 12.68 -17.27 -11.79
N TRP A 93 13.12 -16.00 -11.91
CA TRP A 93 12.22 -14.84 -11.84
C TRP A 93 11.12 -14.85 -12.91
N GLU A 94 11.34 -15.48 -14.04
CA GLU A 94 10.36 -15.61 -15.12
C GLU A 94 9.14 -16.47 -14.73
N HIS A 95 9.29 -17.35 -13.74
CA HIS A 95 8.21 -18.17 -13.18
C HIS A 95 7.51 -17.51 -11.99
N VAL A 96 7.91 -16.30 -11.61
CA VAL A 96 7.34 -15.59 -10.45
C VAL A 96 6.22 -14.65 -10.89
N VAL A 97 5.05 -14.84 -10.29
CA VAL A 97 3.93 -13.91 -10.30
C VAL A 97 3.94 -13.14 -8.99
N VAL A 98 3.78 -11.83 -9.06
CA VAL A 98 3.77 -10.99 -7.86
C VAL A 98 2.36 -10.46 -7.62
N GLU A 99 1.88 -10.67 -6.40
CA GLU A 99 0.60 -10.15 -5.92
C GLU A 99 0.82 -9.17 -4.75
N GLN A 100 -0.06 -8.18 -4.62
CA GLN A 100 -0.10 -7.34 -3.42
C GLN A 100 -0.73 -8.14 -2.28
N ALA A 101 -0.04 -8.24 -1.15
CA ALA A 101 -0.63 -8.83 0.03
C ALA A 101 -1.74 -7.93 0.59
N PRO A 102 -2.83 -8.49 1.11
CA PRO A 102 -3.76 -7.74 1.95
C PRO A 102 -3.09 -7.32 3.25
N LEU A 103 -3.70 -6.40 3.98
CA LEU A 103 -3.24 -6.10 5.33
C LEU A 103 -3.42 -7.33 6.22
N ASN A 104 -2.34 -7.73 6.89
CA ASN A 104 -2.36 -8.80 7.87
C ASN A 104 -1.26 -8.58 8.92
N THR A 105 -1.57 -7.82 9.94
CA THR A 105 -0.66 -7.46 11.02
C THR A 105 -0.25 -8.65 11.91
N GLY A 106 -1.00 -9.74 11.84
CA GLY A 106 -0.65 -10.99 12.55
C GLY A 106 0.46 -11.77 11.87
N PHE A 107 0.73 -11.49 10.60
CA PHE A 107 1.72 -12.21 9.79
C PHE A 107 2.84 -11.30 9.26
N TYR A 108 2.47 -10.21 8.57
CA TYR A 108 3.45 -9.27 8.04
C TYR A 108 3.78 -8.19 9.06
N GLN A 109 5.06 -7.87 9.18
CA GLN A 109 5.52 -6.78 10.01
C GLN A 109 5.77 -5.53 9.15
N ASN A 110 5.40 -4.36 9.69
CA ASN A 110 5.69 -3.07 9.06
C ASN A 110 5.13 -2.92 7.62
N GLN A 111 3.86 -3.27 7.42
CA GLN A 111 3.18 -3.05 6.14
C GLN A 111 2.90 -1.56 5.91
N PHE A 112 3.93 -0.76 5.69
CA PHE A 112 3.79 0.65 5.39
C PHE A 112 4.80 1.12 4.34
N ALA A 113 4.53 2.27 3.70
CA ALA A 113 5.42 2.91 2.75
C ALA A 113 5.72 4.35 3.18
N GLY A 114 6.94 4.57 3.67
CA GLY A 114 7.41 5.87 4.12
C GLY A 114 8.87 5.81 4.59
N GLY A 115 9.54 6.96 4.71
CA GLY A 115 10.88 7.08 5.26
C GLY A 115 11.96 6.22 4.58
N SER A 116 11.73 5.70 3.36
CA SER A 116 12.59 4.73 2.67
C SER A 116 12.83 3.43 3.47
N LEU A 117 11.85 3.01 4.27
CA LEU A 117 12.01 1.94 5.25
C LEU A 117 11.57 0.56 4.76
N SER A 118 10.76 0.45 3.69
CA SER A 118 10.15 -0.82 3.26
C SER A 118 11.18 -1.95 3.09
N ILE A 119 12.23 -1.75 2.32
CA ILE A 119 13.27 -2.77 2.13
C ILE A 119 14.07 -2.98 3.41
N ARG A 120 14.50 -1.88 4.06
CA ARG A 120 15.38 -1.95 5.22
C ARG A 120 14.76 -2.72 6.39
N LEU A 121 13.50 -2.49 6.70
CA LEU A 121 12.81 -3.14 7.82
C LEU A 121 12.34 -4.56 7.49
N SER A 122 12.15 -4.88 6.22
CA SER A 122 11.63 -6.19 5.79
C SER A 122 12.72 -7.14 5.26
N TRP A 123 13.98 -6.68 5.17
CA TRP A 123 15.07 -7.43 4.57
C TRP A 123 15.23 -8.83 5.13
N ASP A 124 15.34 -8.94 6.46
CA ASP A 124 15.57 -10.21 7.12
C ASP A 124 14.33 -11.12 7.05
N ALA A 125 13.14 -10.56 7.24
CA ALA A 125 11.89 -11.31 7.16
C ALA A 125 11.65 -11.89 5.75
N LEU A 126 11.92 -11.13 4.70
CA LEU A 126 11.77 -11.58 3.31
C LEU A 126 12.79 -12.66 2.95
N ARG A 127 14.04 -12.52 3.40
CA ARG A 127 15.06 -13.54 3.23
C ARG A 127 14.69 -14.84 3.95
N MET A 128 14.26 -14.72 5.22
CA MET A 128 13.78 -15.87 5.98
C MET A 128 12.59 -16.57 5.32
N ALA A 129 11.63 -15.83 4.78
CA ALA A 129 10.48 -16.41 4.07
C ALA A 129 10.91 -17.27 2.88
N GLY A 130 11.81 -16.77 2.04
CA GLY A 130 12.36 -17.51 0.90
C GLY A 130 13.18 -18.73 1.33
N ALA A 131 14.07 -18.57 2.30
CA ALA A 131 14.91 -19.66 2.81
C ALA A 131 14.09 -20.76 3.52
N THR A 132 13.05 -20.37 4.27
CA THR A 132 12.11 -21.31 4.90
C THR A 132 11.37 -22.12 3.85
N GLY A 133 10.83 -21.48 2.83
CA GLY A 133 10.16 -22.15 1.70
C GLY A 133 11.09 -23.16 1.01
N ARG A 134 12.32 -22.74 0.68
CA ARG A 134 13.34 -23.63 0.11
C ARG A 134 13.63 -24.82 1.00
N ARG A 135 13.78 -24.60 2.30
CA ARG A 135 14.07 -25.66 3.28
C ARG A 135 12.92 -26.66 3.37
N MET A 136 11.68 -26.22 3.43
CA MET A 136 10.50 -27.08 3.46
C MET A 136 10.39 -27.96 2.20
N LEU A 137 10.69 -27.43 1.02
CA LEU A 137 10.71 -28.16 -0.24
C LEU A 137 11.83 -29.22 -0.25
N LEU A 138 13.02 -28.89 0.24
CA LEU A 138 14.12 -29.84 0.40
C LEU A 138 13.78 -30.97 1.37
N GLU A 139 13.16 -30.67 2.50
CA GLU A 139 12.74 -31.68 3.49
C GLU A 139 11.63 -32.60 2.97
N ALA A 140 10.66 -32.04 2.22
CA ALA A 140 9.64 -32.84 1.56
C ALA A 140 10.27 -33.81 0.56
N THR A 141 11.24 -33.35 -0.24
CA THR A 141 11.97 -34.18 -1.20
C THR A 141 12.83 -35.23 -0.50
N ALA A 142 13.51 -34.89 0.58
CA ALA A 142 14.31 -35.80 1.38
C ALA A 142 13.47 -36.97 1.93
N LYS A 143 12.26 -36.67 2.44
CA LYS A 143 11.29 -37.68 2.88
C LYS A 143 10.80 -38.53 1.73
N GLU A 144 10.46 -37.93 0.58
CA GLU A 144 9.96 -38.64 -0.60
C GLU A 144 11.01 -39.63 -1.16
N TRP A 145 12.26 -39.22 -1.19
CA TRP A 145 13.32 -40.01 -1.75
C TRP A 145 14.05 -40.89 -0.74
N ASN A 146 13.72 -40.76 0.53
CA ASN A 146 14.37 -41.42 1.67
C ASN A 146 15.88 -41.19 1.68
N VAL A 147 16.29 -39.93 1.59
CA VAL A 147 17.70 -39.49 1.64
C VAL A 147 17.87 -38.33 2.63
N PRO A 148 19.07 -38.09 3.16
CA PRO A 148 19.33 -36.91 3.98
C PRO A 148 19.15 -35.62 3.17
N VAL A 149 18.65 -34.56 3.80
CA VAL A 149 18.54 -33.21 3.16
C VAL A 149 19.91 -32.70 2.70
N SER A 150 20.99 -33.08 3.40
CA SER A 150 22.37 -32.74 3.02
C SER A 150 22.78 -33.24 1.64
N ASP A 151 22.12 -34.26 1.13
CA ASP A 151 22.42 -34.84 -0.20
C ASP A 151 21.65 -34.17 -1.33
N LEU A 152 20.83 -33.18 -1.00
CA LEU A 152 20.02 -32.43 -1.95
C LEU A 152 20.59 -31.02 -2.18
N THR A 153 20.29 -30.46 -3.35
CA THR A 153 20.52 -29.05 -3.69
C THR A 153 19.30 -28.51 -4.43
N ALA A 154 18.98 -27.26 -4.19
CA ALA A 154 17.93 -26.54 -4.88
C ALA A 154 18.55 -25.43 -5.75
N ALA A 155 18.09 -25.33 -7.00
CA ALA A 155 18.47 -24.26 -7.91
C ALA A 155 17.40 -24.04 -8.96
N GLN A 156 17.04 -22.77 -9.18
CA GLN A 156 16.09 -22.34 -10.22
C GLN A 156 14.74 -23.10 -10.20
N GLY A 157 14.23 -23.41 -8.99
CA GLY A 157 12.95 -24.12 -8.84
C GLY A 157 13.02 -25.62 -9.01
N VAL A 158 14.21 -26.21 -9.04
CA VAL A 158 14.45 -27.64 -9.21
C VAL A 158 15.34 -28.14 -8.06
N ILE A 159 14.97 -29.27 -7.48
CA ILE A 159 15.77 -29.98 -6.48
C ILE A 159 16.50 -31.14 -7.18
N LYS A 160 17.79 -31.29 -6.86
CA LYS A 160 18.67 -32.35 -7.41
C LYS A 160 19.37 -33.09 -6.29
N GLU A 161 19.55 -34.38 -6.48
CA GLU A 161 20.43 -35.19 -5.65
C GLU A 161 21.90 -34.96 -6.05
N LYS A 162 22.77 -34.62 -5.08
CA LYS A 162 24.18 -34.24 -5.34
C LYS A 162 24.98 -35.32 -6.07
N ASN A 163 24.84 -36.57 -5.67
CA ASN A 163 25.58 -37.71 -6.22
C ASN A 163 24.69 -38.66 -7.02
N GLY A 164 23.45 -38.26 -7.33
CA GLY A 164 22.46 -39.03 -8.06
C GLY A 164 22.00 -38.36 -9.34
N LYS A 165 21.09 -39.01 -10.05
CA LYS A 165 20.47 -38.48 -11.26
C LYS A 165 19.03 -37.95 -11.02
N ARG A 166 18.51 -38.08 -9.79
CA ARG A 166 17.13 -37.71 -9.51
C ARG A 166 17.01 -36.20 -9.47
N THR A 167 15.94 -35.71 -10.10
CA THR A 167 15.52 -34.33 -10.07
C THR A 167 14.01 -34.26 -9.84
N ILE A 168 13.54 -33.21 -9.19
CA ILE A 168 12.10 -32.91 -9.01
C ILE A 168 11.94 -31.39 -9.02
N THR A 169 10.88 -30.91 -9.65
CA THR A 169 10.55 -29.48 -9.65
C THR A 169 9.84 -29.10 -8.35
N TYR A 170 9.84 -27.81 -8.03
CA TYR A 170 9.08 -27.29 -6.89
C TYR A 170 7.57 -27.57 -7.04
N GLY A 171 7.02 -27.48 -8.27
CA GLY A 171 5.61 -27.79 -8.53
C GLY A 171 5.25 -29.22 -8.17
N GLU A 172 6.07 -30.20 -8.57
CA GLU A 172 5.83 -31.62 -8.31
C GLU A 172 5.88 -31.97 -6.82
N ILE A 173 6.67 -31.24 -6.00
CA ILE A 173 6.80 -31.55 -4.56
C ILE A 173 5.99 -30.61 -3.66
N ALA A 174 5.39 -29.54 -4.19
CA ALA A 174 4.72 -28.51 -3.41
C ALA A 174 3.61 -29.04 -2.48
N SER A 175 2.79 -29.97 -2.99
CA SER A 175 1.71 -30.59 -2.19
C SER A 175 2.21 -31.28 -0.92
N LYS A 176 3.38 -31.91 -0.99
CA LYS A 176 4.03 -32.59 0.14
C LYS A 176 4.74 -31.61 1.07
N ALA A 177 5.22 -30.50 0.54
CA ALA A 177 5.91 -29.45 1.30
C ALA A 177 4.96 -28.74 2.28
N VAL A 178 3.68 -28.58 1.96
CA VAL A 178 2.67 -28.00 2.88
C VAL A 178 2.59 -28.76 4.21
N GLY A 179 2.81 -30.06 4.21
CA GLY A 179 2.80 -30.90 5.42
C GLY A 179 4.10 -30.91 6.22
N ILE A 180 5.13 -30.14 5.81
CA ILE A 180 6.39 -30.05 6.53
C ILE A 180 6.28 -29.04 7.66
N GLU A 181 6.75 -29.40 8.86
CA GLU A 181 6.87 -28.44 9.94
C GLU A 181 7.83 -27.31 9.57
N ILE A 182 7.50 -26.08 10.01
CA ILE A 182 8.38 -24.95 9.82
C ILE A 182 9.70 -25.21 10.55
N PRO A 183 10.83 -25.18 9.84
CA PRO A 183 12.14 -25.42 10.46
C PRO A 183 12.45 -24.32 11.49
N GLU A 184 13.06 -24.71 12.61
CA GLU A 184 13.46 -23.76 13.66
C GLU A 184 14.61 -22.86 13.21
N GLU A 185 15.47 -23.34 12.33
CA GLU A 185 16.60 -22.62 11.77
C GLU A 185 16.69 -22.84 10.26
N VAL A 186 17.04 -21.80 9.54
CA VAL A 186 17.29 -21.86 8.08
C VAL A 186 18.63 -21.24 7.74
N GLU A 187 19.23 -21.73 6.65
CA GLU A 187 20.47 -21.17 6.11
C GLU A 187 20.12 -20.12 5.04
N LEU A 188 20.63 -18.90 5.25
CA LEU A 188 20.56 -17.84 4.27
C LEU A 188 21.75 -17.92 3.31
N LYS A 189 21.55 -17.53 2.05
CA LYS A 189 22.62 -17.38 1.08
C LYS A 189 23.63 -16.31 1.52
N ASP A 190 24.91 -16.52 1.23
CA ASP A 190 25.88 -15.43 1.34
C ASP A 190 25.64 -14.41 0.22
N LEU A 191 25.91 -13.13 0.50
CA LEU A 191 25.70 -12.04 -0.49
C LEU A 191 26.42 -12.28 -1.82
N LYS A 192 27.59 -12.94 -1.79
CA LYS A 192 28.37 -13.31 -2.97
C LYS A 192 27.68 -14.34 -3.88
N ASP A 193 26.72 -15.10 -3.31
CA ASP A 193 26.00 -16.15 -4.02
C ASP A 193 24.65 -15.65 -4.60
N PHE A 194 24.37 -14.36 -4.46
CA PHE A 194 23.19 -13.74 -5.05
C PHE A 194 23.24 -13.73 -6.59
N LYS A 195 22.12 -14.10 -7.18
CA LYS A 195 21.97 -14.18 -8.64
C LYS A 195 20.90 -13.22 -9.18
N LEU A 196 19.89 -12.94 -8.37
CA LEU A 196 18.75 -12.11 -8.75
C LEU A 196 18.89 -10.68 -8.16
N ILE A 197 19.22 -10.57 -6.88
CA ILE A 197 19.46 -9.28 -6.23
C ILE A 197 20.70 -8.62 -6.85
N GLY A 198 20.60 -7.32 -7.14
CA GLY A 198 21.62 -6.56 -7.86
C GLY A 198 21.48 -6.60 -9.38
N THR A 199 20.50 -7.36 -9.93
CA THR A 199 20.20 -7.34 -11.36
C THR A 199 19.00 -6.44 -11.66
N SER A 200 18.97 -5.82 -12.84
CA SER A 200 17.83 -5.01 -13.27
C SER A 200 16.64 -5.89 -13.65
N LYS A 201 15.50 -5.63 -13.04
CA LYS A 201 14.21 -6.26 -13.38
C LYS A 201 13.18 -5.20 -13.77
N LYS A 202 12.34 -5.54 -14.76
CA LYS A 202 11.22 -4.69 -15.14
C LYS A 202 10.20 -4.66 -14.02
N ASN A 203 9.51 -3.51 -13.86
CA ASN A 203 8.38 -3.38 -12.96
C ASN A 203 7.34 -4.46 -13.29
N VAL A 204 6.92 -5.24 -12.28
CA VAL A 204 5.97 -6.36 -12.44
C VAL A 204 4.60 -5.92 -12.97
N ASP A 205 4.21 -4.68 -12.70
CA ASP A 205 2.98 -4.08 -13.22
C ASP A 205 3.19 -3.22 -14.47
N GLY A 206 4.44 -3.09 -14.96
CA GLY A 206 4.78 -2.14 -16.03
C GLY A 206 3.92 -2.28 -17.28
N LYS A 207 3.71 -3.51 -17.76
CA LYS A 207 2.83 -3.76 -18.93
C LYS A 207 1.37 -3.39 -18.62
N LYS A 208 0.88 -3.70 -17.43
CA LYS A 208 -0.49 -3.37 -17.00
C LYS A 208 -0.70 -1.87 -16.97
N ILE A 209 0.27 -1.10 -16.43
CA ILE A 209 0.23 0.36 -16.34
C ILE A 209 0.14 0.98 -17.74
N ILE A 210 1.06 0.65 -18.65
CA ILE A 210 1.11 1.26 -19.99
C ILE A 210 -0.04 0.82 -20.92
N THR A 211 -0.75 -0.24 -20.57
CA THR A 211 -1.93 -0.72 -21.33
C THR A 211 -3.24 -0.33 -20.66
N GLY A 212 -3.23 0.50 -19.62
CA GLY A 212 -4.42 1.01 -18.95
C GLY A 212 -5.24 -0.07 -18.22
N LYS A 213 -4.57 -1.08 -17.65
CA LYS A 213 -5.28 -2.07 -16.82
C LYS A 213 -5.63 -1.45 -15.46
N PRO A 214 -6.82 -1.72 -14.89
CA PRO A 214 -7.21 -1.19 -13.59
C PRO A 214 -6.27 -1.71 -12.48
N LEU A 215 -5.59 -0.79 -11.81
CA LEU A 215 -4.64 -1.06 -10.75
C LEU A 215 -4.76 -0.10 -9.57
N PHE A 216 -5.32 1.06 -9.80
CA PHE A 216 -5.40 2.17 -8.85
C PHE A 216 -6.75 2.19 -8.15
N GLY A 217 -6.86 2.92 -7.05
CA GLY A 217 -8.12 3.04 -6.34
C GLY A 217 -9.24 3.64 -7.18
N LEU A 218 -8.92 4.62 -8.04
CA LEU A 218 -9.87 5.21 -8.99
C LEU A 218 -10.38 4.23 -10.06
N ASP A 219 -9.64 3.16 -10.32
CA ASP A 219 -10.05 2.14 -11.29
C ASP A 219 -11.02 1.11 -10.67
N PHE A 220 -11.17 1.13 -9.33
CA PHE A 220 -12.01 0.17 -8.66
C PHE A 220 -13.48 0.39 -8.99
N ASN A 221 -14.16 -0.69 -9.35
CA ASN A 221 -15.59 -0.69 -9.65
C ASN A 221 -16.23 -1.98 -9.17
N ARG A 222 -17.45 -1.88 -8.64
CA ARG A 222 -18.26 -3.00 -8.19
C ARG A 222 -19.74 -2.73 -8.53
N GLU A 223 -20.50 -3.76 -8.84
CA GLU A 223 -21.94 -3.64 -9.05
C GLU A 223 -22.62 -3.04 -7.80
N GLY A 224 -23.51 -2.09 -8.02
CA GLY A 224 -24.19 -1.34 -6.94
C GLY A 224 -23.35 -0.27 -6.26
N MET A 225 -22.11 -0.03 -6.70
CA MET A 225 -21.26 1.04 -6.16
C MET A 225 -21.83 2.41 -6.52
N GLN A 226 -21.91 3.30 -5.54
CA GLN A 226 -22.20 4.72 -5.75
C GLN A 226 -20.90 5.54 -5.66
N LEU A 227 -20.93 6.71 -6.28
CA LEU A 227 -19.84 7.66 -6.22
C LEU A 227 -20.17 8.79 -5.25
N ALA A 228 -19.16 9.32 -4.60
CA ALA A 228 -19.33 10.51 -3.77
C ALA A 228 -18.20 11.51 -3.98
N MET A 229 -18.49 12.78 -3.79
CA MET A 229 -17.50 13.85 -3.69
C MET A 229 -17.71 14.64 -2.42
N ILE A 230 -16.60 15.12 -1.85
CA ILE A 230 -16.61 15.89 -0.63
C ILE A 230 -16.18 17.33 -0.89
N GLN A 231 -16.95 18.28 -0.36
CA GLN A 231 -16.56 19.67 -0.25
C GLN A 231 -16.04 19.96 1.15
N HIS A 232 -14.77 20.27 1.23
CA HIS A 232 -14.09 20.70 2.45
C HIS A 232 -14.27 22.20 2.70
N PRO A 233 -14.15 22.67 3.95
CA PRO A 233 -14.06 24.10 4.24
C PRO A 233 -12.79 24.71 3.62
N PRO A 234 -12.76 26.02 3.38
CA PRO A 234 -11.59 26.70 2.81
C PRO A 234 -10.34 26.65 3.68
N ALA A 235 -10.48 26.45 4.98
CA ALA A 235 -9.38 26.36 5.94
C ALA A 235 -9.75 25.49 7.15
N PHE A 236 -8.71 25.00 7.85
CA PHE A 236 -8.88 24.38 9.16
C PHE A 236 -9.46 25.40 10.16
N GLY A 237 -10.21 24.94 11.14
CA GLY A 237 -10.84 25.81 12.13
C GLY A 237 -12.11 26.52 11.64
N MET A 238 -12.69 26.03 10.55
CA MET A 238 -13.99 26.48 10.05
C MET A 238 -15.05 25.41 10.24
N LYS A 239 -16.29 25.84 10.53
CA LYS A 239 -17.48 25.01 10.68
C LYS A 239 -18.53 25.43 9.66
N LEU A 240 -19.26 24.47 9.12
CA LEU A 240 -20.35 24.76 8.19
C LEU A 240 -21.53 25.37 8.96
N LYS A 241 -22.04 26.49 8.45
CA LYS A 241 -23.29 27.12 8.92
C LYS A 241 -24.49 26.61 8.13
N ASP A 242 -24.43 26.69 6.81
CA ASP A 242 -25.45 26.21 5.88
C ASP A 242 -24.87 26.08 4.47
N PHE A 243 -25.61 25.41 3.59
CA PHE A 243 -25.35 25.35 2.14
C PHE A 243 -26.65 25.19 1.36
N ASN A 244 -26.61 25.37 0.06
CA ASN A 244 -27.76 25.26 -0.82
C ASN A 244 -28.18 23.80 -1.11
N GLU A 245 -28.45 23.02 -0.06
CA GLU A 245 -28.71 21.57 -0.09
C GLU A 245 -29.81 21.17 -1.08
N ALA A 246 -30.98 21.85 -1.02
CA ALA A 246 -32.12 21.54 -1.88
C ALA A 246 -31.81 21.75 -3.38
N GLU A 247 -31.05 22.81 -3.73
CA GLU A 247 -30.59 23.08 -5.08
C GLU A 247 -29.66 21.92 -5.57
N ILE A 248 -28.71 21.51 -4.74
CA ILE A 248 -27.76 20.44 -5.09
C ILE A 248 -28.49 19.10 -5.26
N LYS A 249 -29.39 18.74 -4.34
CA LYS A 249 -30.19 17.51 -4.44
C LYS A 249 -31.06 17.43 -5.68
N SER A 250 -31.49 18.59 -6.24
CA SER A 250 -32.30 18.64 -7.45
C SER A 250 -31.50 18.49 -8.75
N MET A 251 -30.15 18.46 -8.67
CA MET A 251 -29.33 18.37 -9.87
C MET A 251 -29.35 16.95 -10.46
N SER A 252 -29.34 16.86 -11.77
CA SER A 252 -29.32 15.57 -12.47
C SER A 252 -28.14 14.71 -12.10
N GLY A 253 -28.39 13.45 -11.71
CA GLY A 253 -27.38 12.46 -11.32
C GLY A 253 -26.86 12.63 -9.89
N VAL A 254 -27.44 13.52 -9.10
CA VAL A 254 -27.25 13.59 -7.65
C VAL A 254 -28.35 12.78 -6.98
N THR A 255 -27.97 11.81 -6.18
CA THR A 255 -28.89 10.97 -5.39
C THR A 255 -29.12 11.54 -4.01
N ASP A 256 -28.09 12.14 -3.41
CA ASP A 256 -28.18 12.82 -2.12
C ASP A 256 -27.08 13.86 -1.91
N ALA A 257 -27.28 14.78 -0.98
CA ALA A 257 -26.28 15.71 -0.49
C ALA A 257 -26.56 16.02 1.00
N PHE A 258 -25.52 15.94 1.84
CA PHE A 258 -25.68 16.08 3.29
C PHE A 258 -24.38 16.45 3.99
N ILE A 259 -24.49 16.83 5.27
CA ILE A 259 -23.34 17.16 6.11
C ILE A 259 -22.80 15.89 6.77
N ILE A 260 -21.48 15.74 6.76
CA ILE A 260 -20.73 14.75 7.55
C ILE A 260 -20.03 15.49 8.68
N ASP A 261 -20.18 14.98 9.90
CA ASP A 261 -19.39 15.37 11.05
C ASP A 261 -18.19 14.42 11.18
N THR A 262 -17.00 14.98 11.17
CA THR A 262 -15.73 14.24 11.19
C THR A 262 -14.97 14.41 12.52
N SER A 263 -15.59 14.98 13.54
CA SER A 263 -14.96 15.15 14.84
C SER A 263 -14.72 13.79 15.53
N ILE A 264 -13.47 13.36 15.56
CA ILE A 264 -13.01 12.15 16.24
C ILE A 264 -12.34 12.57 17.55
N GLU A 265 -12.75 11.95 18.68
CA GLU A 265 -12.34 12.40 20.02
C GLU A 265 -10.91 11.99 20.43
N SER A 266 -10.26 11.07 19.77
CA SER A 266 -8.94 10.58 20.20
C SER A 266 -8.00 10.39 19.02
N PRO A 267 -7.23 11.43 18.65
CA PRO A 267 -6.29 11.34 17.57
C PRO A 267 -5.05 10.51 17.98
N ASP A 268 -4.72 9.54 17.18
CA ASP A 268 -3.35 9.04 17.03
C ASP A 268 -2.61 10.01 16.09
N TRP A 269 -1.28 9.90 15.95
CA TRP A 269 -0.50 10.75 15.03
C TRP A 269 -1.02 10.74 13.59
N SER A 270 -1.73 9.69 13.21
CA SER A 270 -2.37 9.50 11.90
C SER A 270 -3.86 9.88 11.85
N ASP A 271 -4.47 10.20 12.99
CA ASP A 271 -5.90 10.54 13.16
C ASP A 271 -6.10 12.05 13.32
N GLU A 272 -5.31 12.85 12.63
CA GLU A 272 -5.40 14.30 12.75
C GLU A 272 -6.83 14.78 12.50
N LYS A 273 -7.31 15.64 13.39
CA LYS A 273 -8.58 16.37 13.23
C LYS A 273 -8.44 17.29 12.02
N GLY A 274 -8.78 16.76 10.84
CA GLY A 274 -8.70 17.53 9.62
C GLY A 274 -9.74 18.65 9.65
N PHE A 275 -10.98 18.30 9.39
CA PHE A 275 -12.08 19.25 9.31
C PHE A 275 -13.20 18.84 10.26
N LEU A 276 -13.93 19.82 10.80
CA LEU A 276 -15.02 19.54 11.72
C LEU A 276 -16.26 19.02 11.01
N GLN A 277 -16.58 19.61 9.87
CA GLN A 277 -17.75 19.27 9.06
C GLN A 277 -17.43 19.39 7.58
N LEU A 278 -18.04 18.52 6.80
CA LEU A 278 -17.87 18.40 5.37
C LEU A 278 -19.24 18.31 4.68
N ILE A 279 -19.31 18.70 3.42
CA ILE A 279 -20.49 18.46 2.59
C ILE A 279 -20.20 17.27 1.68
N ALA A 280 -20.97 16.22 1.79
CA ALA A 280 -20.93 15.07 0.88
C ALA A 280 -22.01 15.20 -0.18
N ILE A 281 -21.66 14.84 -1.41
CA ILE A 281 -22.58 14.73 -2.54
C ILE A 281 -22.44 13.32 -3.09
N VAL A 282 -23.55 12.62 -3.25
CA VAL A 282 -23.60 11.23 -3.75
C VAL A 282 -24.37 11.20 -5.06
N GLY A 283 -23.93 10.33 -5.98
CA GLY A 283 -24.62 10.21 -7.27
C GLY A 283 -24.01 9.18 -8.22
N ASP A 284 -24.46 9.21 -9.47
CA ASP A 284 -24.25 8.13 -10.43
C ASP A 284 -22.94 8.24 -11.24
N SER A 285 -22.37 9.44 -11.34
CA SER A 285 -21.14 9.63 -12.12
C SER A 285 -20.26 10.77 -11.60
N THR A 286 -18.96 10.58 -11.69
CA THR A 286 -17.93 11.59 -11.36
C THR A 286 -18.22 12.93 -12.03
N TRP A 287 -18.60 12.94 -13.31
CA TRP A 287 -18.87 14.17 -14.05
C TRP A 287 -20.06 14.98 -13.50
N GLN A 288 -21.15 14.31 -13.13
CA GLN A 288 -22.32 14.96 -12.54
C GLN A 288 -22.00 15.48 -11.13
N LEU A 289 -21.28 14.69 -10.33
CA LEU A 289 -20.83 15.12 -9.01
C LEU A 289 -19.86 16.30 -9.05
N MET A 290 -18.94 16.36 -10.01
CA MET A 290 -18.08 17.52 -10.23
C MET A 290 -18.87 18.80 -10.55
N LYS A 291 -19.93 18.69 -11.35
CA LYS A 291 -20.84 19.82 -11.61
C LYS A 291 -21.58 20.25 -10.35
N ALA A 292 -22.11 19.29 -9.60
CA ALA A 292 -22.82 19.56 -8.36
C ALA A 292 -21.87 20.20 -7.31
N LYS A 293 -20.65 19.68 -7.15
CA LYS A 293 -19.63 20.26 -6.26
C LYS A 293 -19.32 21.73 -6.62
N LYS A 294 -19.20 22.06 -7.90
CA LYS A 294 -19.01 23.46 -8.36
C LYS A 294 -20.20 24.38 -8.10
N ALA A 295 -21.40 23.82 -7.98
CA ALA A 295 -22.63 24.57 -7.70
C ALA A 295 -22.88 24.81 -6.22
N ILE A 296 -22.08 24.19 -5.33
CA ILE A 296 -22.21 24.39 -3.89
C ILE A 296 -21.95 25.85 -3.53
N LYS A 297 -22.89 26.43 -2.79
CA LYS A 297 -22.79 27.72 -2.11
C LYS A 297 -22.85 27.45 -0.63
N ALA A 298 -21.69 27.36 0.01
CA ALA A 298 -21.57 27.04 1.43
C ALA A 298 -21.16 28.27 2.22
N ASN A 299 -21.82 28.51 3.34
CA ASN A 299 -21.46 29.52 4.32
C ASN A 299 -20.67 28.86 5.46
N TRP A 300 -19.45 29.31 5.65
CA TRP A 300 -18.55 28.82 6.69
C TRP A 300 -18.32 29.88 7.76
N GLU A 301 -18.28 29.50 9.02
CA GLU A 301 -17.94 30.38 10.14
C GLU A 301 -16.62 29.93 10.79
N MET A 302 -15.82 30.87 11.22
CA MET A 302 -14.59 30.60 11.96
C MET A 302 -14.94 30.21 13.39
N VAL A 303 -14.39 29.08 13.86
CA VAL A 303 -14.51 28.62 15.25
C VAL A 303 -13.17 28.72 16.00
N SER A 304 -12.10 28.99 15.28
CA SER A 304 -10.77 29.31 15.80
C SER A 304 -10.07 30.31 14.89
N GLU A 305 -8.97 30.88 15.36
CA GLU A 305 -8.12 31.73 14.54
C GLU A 305 -7.55 30.95 13.34
N LEU A 306 -7.69 31.53 12.14
CA LEU A 306 -7.18 30.90 10.91
C LEU A 306 -5.68 31.12 10.77
N GLU A 307 -4.94 30.04 10.65
CA GLU A 307 -3.51 30.10 10.38
C GLU A 307 -3.22 30.52 8.95
N ASN A 308 -2.10 31.22 8.76
CA ASN A 308 -1.62 31.65 7.45
C ASN A 308 -0.09 31.59 7.36
N SER A 309 0.44 31.61 6.15
CA SER A 309 1.89 31.48 5.92
C SER A 309 2.74 32.55 6.64
N ARG A 310 2.22 33.76 6.81
CA ARG A 310 2.95 34.84 7.53
C ARG A 310 3.10 34.51 9.01
N MET A 311 2.03 34.01 9.63
CA MET A 311 2.08 33.58 11.04
C MET A 311 3.05 32.43 11.24
N HIS A 312 3.10 31.47 10.32
CA HIS A 312 4.06 30.36 10.39
C HIS A 312 5.50 30.84 10.29
N VAL A 313 5.81 31.76 9.36
CA VAL A 313 7.16 32.35 9.25
C VAL A 313 7.54 33.05 10.54
N GLN A 314 6.65 33.90 11.07
CA GLN A 314 6.90 34.64 12.32
C GLN A 314 7.13 33.68 13.50
N LYS A 315 6.29 32.67 13.68
CA LYS A 315 6.44 31.65 14.75
C LYS A 315 7.76 30.86 14.62
N LEU A 316 8.19 30.56 13.38
CA LEU A 316 9.46 29.86 13.12
C LEU A 316 10.66 30.75 13.48
N GLU A 317 10.65 32.03 13.08
CA GLU A 317 11.68 33.00 13.42
C GLU A 317 11.78 33.18 14.94
N GLU A 318 10.66 33.39 15.62
CA GLU A 318 10.58 33.49 17.08
C GLU A 318 11.12 32.22 17.77
N ALA A 319 10.73 31.03 17.30
CA ALA A 319 11.20 29.76 17.85
C ALA A 319 12.70 29.54 17.65
N MET A 320 13.28 30.05 16.57
CA MET A 320 14.73 30.00 16.35
C MET A 320 15.51 30.95 17.29
N GLU A 321 14.93 32.07 17.71
CA GLU A 321 15.56 33.03 18.60
C GLU A 321 15.40 32.68 20.08
N THR A 322 14.21 32.25 20.47
CA THR A 322 13.82 32.11 21.89
C THR A 322 13.39 30.69 22.28
N GLY A 323 13.28 29.79 21.31
CA GLY A 323 12.81 28.42 21.54
C GLY A 323 13.79 27.57 22.33
N GLU A 324 13.27 26.60 23.07
CA GLU A 324 14.05 25.65 23.82
C GLU A 324 14.81 24.70 22.87
N VAL A 325 16.12 24.67 22.96
CA VAL A 325 16.96 23.82 22.11
C VAL A 325 16.95 22.38 22.61
N GLN A 326 16.44 21.48 21.80
CA GLN A 326 16.55 20.04 22.05
C GLN A 326 17.73 19.43 21.28
N GLU A 327 18.79 19.14 21.99
CA GLU A 327 19.96 18.51 21.44
C GLU A 327 19.66 17.04 21.10
N LYS A 328 19.68 16.67 19.82
CA LYS A 328 19.40 15.30 19.36
C LYS A 328 20.68 14.50 19.10
N ARG A 329 21.74 15.18 18.68
CA ARG A 329 23.03 14.58 18.37
C ARG A 329 24.11 15.63 18.38
N VAL A 330 25.24 15.35 19.05
CA VAL A 330 26.45 16.18 19.05
C VAL A 330 27.62 15.31 18.61
N ASP A 331 28.27 15.67 17.52
CA ASP A 331 29.50 15.02 17.03
C ASP A 331 30.65 16.02 17.14
N GLY A 332 31.66 15.70 17.96
CA GLY A 332 32.81 16.57 18.21
C GLY A 332 32.51 17.76 19.12
N ASN A 333 33.19 18.88 18.88
CA ASN A 333 33.00 20.13 19.59
C ASN A 333 32.73 21.29 18.59
N PRO A 334 31.45 21.58 18.28
CA PRO A 334 31.10 22.64 17.31
C PRO A 334 31.58 24.00 17.69
N GLU A 335 31.50 24.41 18.97
CA GLU A 335 31.97 25.73 19.43
C GLU A 335 33.45 25.91 19.20
N ASP A 336 34.25 24.93 19.55
CA ASP A 336 35.69 24.96 19.35
C ASP A 336 36.05 25.04 17.85
N ALA A 337 35.29 24.32 17.02
CA ALA A 337 35.43 24.36 15.56
C ALA A 337 35.10 25.75 14.99
N PHE A 338 34.01 26.38 15.42
CA PHE A 338 33.67 27.75 15.02
C PHE A 338 34.71 28.77 15.47
N ASN A 339 35.18 28.68 16.72
CA ASN A 339 36.20 29.59 17.27
C ASN A 339 37.56 29.49 16.57
N LYS A 340 37.91 28.31 16.04
CA LYS A 340 39.18 28.08 15.32
C LYS A 340 39.05 28.19 13.81
N ALA A 341 37.83 28.43 13.28
CA ALA A 341 37.62 28.50 11.85
C ALA A 341 38.28 29.73 11.24
N ALA A 342 39.04 29.55 10.16
CA ALA A 342 39.60 30.66 9.39
C ALA A 342 38.51 31.52 8.72
N LYS A 343 37.35 30.96 8.46
CA LYS A 343 36.18 31.63 7.90
C LYS A 343 34.90 30.90 8.31
N VAL A 344 33.93 31.65 8.80
CA VAL A 344 32.54 31.17 9.04
C VAL A 344 31.66 31.66 7.90
N ILE A 345 30.86 30.78 7.35
CA ILE A 345 29.84 31.10 6.34
C ILE A 345 28.47 30.87 6.97
N GLU A 346 27.68 31.91 7.04
CA GLU A 346 26.31 31.89 7.53
C GLU A 346 25.33 32.11 6.37
N ARG A 347 24.31 31.26 6.29
CA ARG A 347 23.24 31.36 5.28
C ARG A 347 21.94 30.85 5.87
N THR A 348 20.86 31.54 5.55
CA THR A 348 19.50 31.14 5.87
C THR A 348 18.80 30.58 4.63
N TYR A 349 18.19 29.45 4.74
CA TYR A 349 17.39 28.82 3.69
C TYR A 349 15.95 28.70 4.18
N THR A 350 15.00 29.11 3.34
CA THR A 350 13.56 28.99 3.62
C THR A 350 12.88 28.14 2.58
N SER A 351 11.88 27.37 2.99
CA SER A 351 11.05 26.56 2.11
C SER A 351 9.57 26.83 2.41
N PRO A 352 8.74 27.10 1.41
CA PRO A 352 7.31 27.26 1.62
C PRO A 352 6.63 25.92 1.93
N PHE A 353 5.50 25.96 2.63
CA PHE A 353 4.60 24.82 2.70
C PHE A 353 3.97 24.60 1.32
N LEU A 354 4.10 23.39 0.81
CA LEU A 354 3.51 22.98 -0.48
C LEU A 354 2.59 21.80 -0.27
N PRO A 355 1.43 21.75 -0.94
CA PRO A 355 0.55 20.59 -0.90
C PRO A 355 1.25 19.39 -1.58
N HIS A 356 1.10 18.20 -1.01
CA HIS A 356 1.60 16.96 -1.60
C HIS A 356 0.58 16.46 -2.64
N ASN A 357 0.59 17.05 -3.82
CA ASN A 357 -0.33 16.70 -4.90
C ASN A 357 0.13 15.42 -5.60
N THR A 358 -0.66 14.36 -5.48
CA THR A 358 -0.46 13.10 -6.18
C THR A 358 -1.20 13.13 -7.52
N MET A 359 -0.68 12.41 -8.55
CA MET A 359 -1.38 12.29 -9.83
C MET A 359 -2.71 11.55 -9.70
N GLU A 360 -2.77 10.55 -8.85
CA GLU A 360 -4.02 9.93 -8.41
C GLU A 360 -4.57 10.76 -7.24
N PRO A 361 -5.71 11.44 -7.39
CA PRO A 361 -6.34 12.18 -6.29
C PRO A 361 -6.73 11.27 -5.14
N MET A 362 -7.03 11.87 -3.98
CA MET A 362 -7.49 11.13 -2.81
C MET A 362 -8.81 10.44 -3.14
N ASN A 363 -8.82 9.14 -3.02
CA ASN A 363 -9.99 8.30 -3.24
C ASN A 363 -9.93 7.07 -2.34
N PHE A 364 -11.08 6.53 -1.99
CA PHE A 364 -11.14 5.28 -1.24
C PHE A 364 -12.50 4.62 -1.38
N PHE A 365 -12.52 3.31 -1.41
CA PHE A 365 -13.73 2.51 -1.35
C PHE A 365 -13.95 2.02 0.08
N ALA A 366 -15.16 2.17 0.59
CA ALA A 366 -15.59 1.63 1.86
C ALA A 366 -16.97 0.97 1.74
N HIS A 367 -17.09 -0.22 2.31
CA HIS A 367 -18.36 -0.91 2.53
C HIS A 367 -18.47 -1.25 4.01
N VAL A 368 -19.38 -0.60 4.70
CA VAL A 368 -19.56 -0.72 6.14
C VAL A 368 -20.92 -1.30 6.44
N THR A 369 -20.93 -2.43 7.15
CA THR A 369 -22.14 -3.05 7.69
C THR A 369 -22.15 -2.90 9.21
N GLU A 370 -23.16 -3.43 9.88
CA GLU A 370 -23.21 -3.49 11.35
C GLU A 370 -22.04 -4.29 11.94
N ASN A 371 -21.59 -5.33 11.25
CA ASN A 371 -20.65 -6.30 11.80
C ASN A 371 -19.30 -6.38 11.04
N SER A 372 -19.14 -5.65 9.95
CA SER A 372 -17.90 -5.69 9.16
C SER A 372 -17.65 -4.40 8.40
N ALA A 373 -16.37 -4.17 8.07
CA ALA A 373 -15.95 -3.11 7.18
C ALA A 373 -14.96 -3.67 6.13
N GLU A 374 -15.25 -3.43 4.86
CA GLU A 374 -14.34 -3.73 3.75
C GLU A 374 -13.82 -2.43 3.17
N LEU A 375 -12.52 -2.28 3.13
CA LEU A 375 -11.79 -1.08 2.76
C LEU A 375 -10.84 -1.40 1.62
N ILE A 376 -10.96 -0.69 0.49
CA ILE A 376 -10.11 -0.94 -0.69
C ILE A 376 -9.63 0.41 -1.24
N GLY A 377 -8.32 0.56 -1.37
CA GLY A 377 -7.80 1.80 -1.95
C GLY A 377 -6.34 2.09 -1.64
N PRO A 378 -5.90 3.29 -2.01
CA PRO A 378 -4.51 3.72 -1.88
C PRO A 378 -4.21 4.24 -0.46
N THR A 379 -3.40 3.52 0.30
CA THR A 379 -2.91 3.97 1.61
C THR A 379 -1.44 3.63 1.81
N GLN A 380 -0.68 4.54 2.42
CA GLN A 380 0.71 4.29 2.81
C GLN A 380 0.85 3.62 4.18
N THR A 381 -0.18 3.71 5.02
CA THR A 381 -0.18 3.29 6.43
C THR A 381 -1.41 2.43 6.76
N PRO A 382 -1.57 1.26 6.11
CA PRO A 382 -2.76 0.44 6.29
C PRO A 382 -2.97 -0.04 7.73
N GLU A 383 -1.90 -0.25 8.51
CA GLU A 383 -2.01 -0.65 9.92
C GLU A 383 -2.60 0.46 10.80
N ALA A 384 -2.20 1.71 10.58
CA ALA A 384 -2.77 2.86 11.29
C ALA A 384 -4.24 3.06 10.89
N LEU A 385 -4.55 2.92 9.60
CA LEU A 385 -5.90 2.98 9.08
C LEU A 385 -6.83 1.95 9.75
N GLU A 386 -6.42 0.69 9.84
CA GLU A 386 -7.21 -0.37 10.47
C GLU A 386 -7.57 -0.01 11.91
N LYS A 387 -6.60 0.49 12.69
CA LYS A 387 -6.80 0.93 14.07
C LYS A 387 -7.75 2.13 14.18
N SER A 388 -7.58 3.13 13.30
CA SER A 388 -8.45 4.32 13.28
C SER A 388 -9.89 3.96 12.95
N VAL A 389 -10.11 3.08 11.98
CA VAL A 389 -11.45 2.62 11.59
C VAL A 389 -12.08 1.75 12.68
N SER A 390 -11.29 0.88 13.34
CA SER A 390 -11.76 0.10 14.48
C SER A 390 -12.30 0.99 15.61
N LYS A 391 -11.59 2.02 15.97
CA LYS A 391 -12.05 3.01 16.97
C LYS A 391 -13.29 3.77 16.50
N LEU A 392 -13.28 4.28 15.27
CA LEU A 392 -14.37 5.05 14.68
C LEU A 392 -15.70 4.29 14.65
N LEU A 393 -15.63 3.02 14.27
CA LEU A 393 -16.80 2.15 14.15
C LEU A 393 -17.15 1.44 15.46
N ASN A 394 -16.28 1.47 16.47
CA ASN A 394 -16.33 0.62 17.66
C ASN A 394 -16.45 -0.87 17.26
N MET A 395 -15.63 -1.28 16.31
CA MET A 395 -15.66 -2.60 15.66
C MET A 395 -14.34 -3.35 15.91
N PRO A 396 -14.36 -4.66 16.23
CA PRO A 396 -13.15 -5.45 16.35
C PRO A 396 -12.31 -5.43 15.06
N ILE A 397 -10.99 -5.39 15.21
CA ILE A 397 -10.05 -5.33 14.07
C ILE A 397 -10.22 -6.52 13.10
N GLU A 398 -10.50 -7.70 13.62
CA GLU A 398 -10.75 -8.91 12.84
C GLU A 398 -11.96 -8.83 11.90
N ASN A 399 -12.84 -7.87 12.11
CA ASN A 399 -14.01 -7.61 11.27
C ASN A 399 -13.73 -6.53 10.20
N ILE A 400 -12.51 -6.00 10.15
CA ILE A 400 -12.08 -4.98 9.19
C ILE A 400 -11.11 -5.61 8.19
N THR A 401 -11.43 -5.50 6.92
CA THR A 401 -10.56 -5.98 5.83
C THR A 401 -10.02 -4.79 5.08
N VAL A 402 -8.69 -4.71 4.94
CA VAL A 402 -8.01 -3.65 4.19
C VAL A 402 -7.25 -4.25 3.01
N ASN A 403 -7.66 -3.90 1.80
CA ASN A 403 -7.02 -4.29 0.55
C ASN A 403 -6.36 -3.07 -0.10
N MET A 404 -5.05 -3.13 -0.26
CA MET A 404 -4.27 -2.05 -0.84
C MET A 404 -4.28 -2.11 -2.36
N THR A 405 -4.65 -1.01 -3.01
CA THR A 405 -4.43 -0.83 -4.45
C THR A 405 -3.04 -0.26 -4.72
N ARG A 406 -2.59 -0.33 -5.98
CA ARG A 406 -1.44 0.46 -6.40
C ARG A 406 -1.77 1.95 -6.28
N MET A 407 -0.79 2.76 -5.89
CA MET A 407 -0.98 4.21 -5.77
C MET A 407 -0.35 4.97 -6.93
N GLY A 408 -1.07 5.97 -7.42
CA GLY A 408 -0.57 6.97 -8.36
C GLY A 408 0.18 8.10 -7.66
N GLY A 409 1.15 7.74 -6.81
CA GLY A 409 1.88 8.63 -5.92
C GLY A 409 1.30 8.65 -4.50
N GLY A 410 2.14 9.01 -3.54
CA GLY A 410 1.75 9.12 -2.12
C GLY A 410 2.33 10.37 -1.47
N PHE A 411 3.65 10.58 -1.59
CA PHE A 411 4.42 11.71 -1.07
C PHE A 411 4.16 12.04 0.41
N GLY A 412 3.75 11.04 1.21
CA GLY A 412 3.33 11.24 2.59
C GLY A 412 1.86 11.66 2.74
N ARG A 413 1.20 12.17 1.71
CA ARG A 413 -0.22 12.57 1.79
C ARG A 413 -1.15 11.40 2.08
N LYS A 414 -0.90 10.25 1.46
CA LYS A 414 -1.70 9.03 1.66
C LYS A 414 -1.28 8.23 2.91
N SER A 415 -0.44 8.80 3.78
CA SER A 415 -0.18 8.26 5.12
C SER A 415 -1.19 8.77 6.16
N GLN A 416 -1.92 9.83 5.86
CA GLN A 416 -2.99 10.33 6.71
C GLN A 416 -4.31 9.65 6.33
N PRO A 417 -5.06 9.09 7.29
CA PRO A 417 -6.29 8.36 7.01
C PRO A 417 -7.53 9.26 6.83
N ASP A 418 -7.40 10.58 6.88
CA ASP A 418 -8.51 11.55 6.86
C ASP A 418 -9.51 11.26 5.72
N PHE A 419 -9.04 11.16 4.47
CA PHE A 419 -9.90 10.88 3.30
C PHE A 419 -10.54 9.48 3.35
N ILE A 420 -9.93 8.55 4.08
CA ILE A 420 -10.46 7.20 4.25
C ILE A 420 -11.54 7.21 5.33
N ILE A 421 -11.31 7.93 6.42
CA ILE A 421 -12.31 8.16 7.47
C ILE A 421 -13.56 8.82 6.88
N GLU A 422 -13.41 9.77 5.99
CA GLU A 422 -14.51 10.38 5.24
C GLU A 422 -15.32 9.33 4.46
N ALA A 423 -14.66 8.43 3.74
CA ALA A 423 -15.33 7.34 3.01
C ALA A 423 -16.07 6.37 3.95
N VAL A 424 -15.47 6.04 5.10
CA VAL A 424 -16.09 5.16 6.11
C VAL A 424 -17.31 5.80 6.73
N LEU A 425 -17.25 7.10 7.08
CA LEU A 425 -18.40 7.85 7.64
C LEU A 425 -19.53 7.97 6.62
N LEU A 426 -19.19 8.19 5.35
CA LEU A 426 -20.14 8.15 4.24
C LEU A 426 -20.86 6.81 4.18
N ALA A 427 -20.12 5.72 4.06
CA ALA A 427 -20.65 4.37 3.95
C ALA A 427 -21.55 4.02 5.15
N LYS A 428 -21.12 4.38 6.37
CA LYS A 428 -21.92 4.21 7.59
C LYS A 428 -23.23 4.99 7.56
N LYS A 429 -23.20 6.25 7.10
CA LYS A 429 -24.38 7.14 7.11
C LYS A 429 -25.45 6.70 6.11
N ILE A 430 -25.06 6.19 4.97
CA ILE A 430 -26.01 5.83 3.89
C ILE A 430 -26.57 4.43 4.09
N GLY A 431 -26.06 3.66 5.06
CA GLY A 431 -26.71 2.42 5.52
C GLY A 431 -26.28 1.16 4.76
N GLY A 432 -24.99 0.88 4.71
CA GLY A 432 -24.46 -0.49 4.58
C GLY A 432 -24.69 -1.28 3.28
N ALA A 433 -25.46 -0.76 2.34
CA ALA A 433 -25.80 -1.49 1.12
C ALA A 433 -25.02 -1.02 -0.13
N HIS A 434 -24.32 0.10 -0.07
CA HIS A 434 -23.73 0.72 -1.25
C HIS A 434 -22.30 1.22 -0.99
N HIS A 435 -21.48 1.20 -2.01
CA HIS A 435 -20.05 1.43 -1.97
C HIS A 435 -19.72 2.84 -2.46
N TYR A 436 -18.67 3.47 -1.89
CA TYR A 436 -18.33 4.85 -2.22
C TYR A 436 -16.85 5.01 -2.55
N ILE A 437 -16.58 5.80 -3.60
CA ILE A 437 -15.28 6.38 -3.86
C ILE A 437 -15.36 7.85 -3.51
N VAL A 438 -14.49 8.34 -2.62
CA VAL A 438 -14.32 9.75 -2.32
C VAL A 438 -13.20 10.27 -3.18
N GLU A 439 -13.51 11.22 -4.06
CA GLU A 439 -12.54 11.88 -4.92
C GLU A 439 -12.36 13.33 -4.48
N GLN A 440 -11.12 13.73 -4.24
CA GLN A 440 -10.77 15.11 -3.91
C GLN A 440 -9.85 15.69 -4.99
N GLU A 441 -10.34 16.68 -5.74
CA GLU A 441 -9.57 17.38 -6.74
C GLU A 441 -9.47 18.88 -6.44
N SER A 442 -8.28 19.45 -6.66
CA SER A 442 -8.07 20.90 -6.67
C SER A 442 -7.47 21.32 -8.00
N TYR A 443 -8.17 22.13 -8.77
CA TYR A 443 -7.73 22.62 -10.08
C TYR A 443 -7.19 24.06 -10.09
N GLN A 444 -6.87 24.64 -8.91
CA GLN A 444 -6.28 25.98 -8.81
C GLN A 444 -6.95 27.01 -9.73
N ASP A 445 -8.26 27.23 -9.60
CA ASP A 445 -9.08 28.16 -10.37
C ASP A 445 -9.14 27.94 -11.91
N LYS A 446 -8.71 26.78 -12.40
CA LYS A 446 -8.73 26.42 -13.81
C LYS A 446 -9.79 25.34 -14.08
N THR A 447 -10.34 25.33 -15.30
CA THR A 447 -11.17 24.20 -15.70
C THR A 447 -10.32 22.94 -15.90
N PRO A 448 -10.86 21.72 -15.70
CA PRO A 448 -10.13 20.48 -15.94
C PRO A 448 -9.50 20.40 -17.34
N LEU A 449 -10.18 20.94 -18.36
CA LEU A 449 -9.68 20.99 -19.72
C LEU A 449 -8.51 21.96 -19.89
N GLU A 450 -8.52 23.09 -19.19
CA GLU A 450 -7.42 24.05 -19.20
C GLU A 450 -6.18 23.51 -18.47
N ALA A 451 -6.37 22.83 -17.33
CA ALA A 451 -5.30 22.16 -16.62
C ALA A 451 -4.67 21.07 -17.50
N ALA A 452 -5.48 20.20 -18.11
CA ALA A 452 -5.01 19.15 -19.02
C ALA A 452 -4.25 19.71 -20.25
N LYS A 453 -4.69 20.86 -20.82
CA LYS A 453 -4.00 21.52 -21.92
C LYS A 453 -2.64 22.07 -21.52
N ILE A 454 -2.54 22.64 -20.31
CA ILE A 454 -1.28 23.17 -19.78
C ILE A 454 -0.28 22.03 -19.54
N ASP A 455 -0.73 20.92 -18.97
CA ASP A 455 0.13 19.78 -18.71
C ASP A 455 0.57 19.10 -20.00
N LEU A 456 -0.32 18.98 -21.00
CA LEU A 456 0.04 18.48 -22.32
C LEU A 456 1.04 19.39 -23.04
N ALA A 457 0.92 20.72 -22.90
CA ALA A 457 1.86 21.68 -23.46
C ALA A 457 3.24 21.57 -22.80
N ARG A 458 3.28 21.36 -21.46
CA ARG A 458 4.52 21.10 -20.71
C ARG A 458 5.20 19.81 -21.15
N ILE A 459 4.47 18.70 -21.23
CA ILE A 459 4.99 17.42 -21.67
C ILE A 459 5.61 17.54 -23.07
N LYS A 460 4.91 18.19 -24.00
CA LYS A 460 5.45 18.48 -25.34
C LYS A 460 6.69 19.36 -25.33
N SER A 461 6.82 20.31 -24.39
CA SER A 461 8.01 21.15 -24.25
C SER A 461 9.24 20.39 -23.76
N TRP A 462 9.06 19.23 -23.16
CA TRP A 462 10.14 18.33 -22.72
C TRP A 462 10.60 17.36 -23.81
N GLY A 463 10.02 17.43 -25.02
CA GLY A 463 10.39 16.59 -26.14
C GLY A 463 9.92 15.14 -26.07
N ILE A 464 8.87 14.91 -25.25
CA ILE A 464 8.20 13.61 -25.09
C ILE A 464 6.90 13.60 -25.89
#